data_f99182fb11d2a5d7e4ce7f15794f15be
#
_entry.id   f99182fb11d2a5d7e4ce7f15794f15be
#
_cell.length_a   1.000
_cell.length_b   1.000
_cell.length_c   1.000
_cell.angle_alpha   90.00
_cell.angle_beta   90.00
_cell.angle_gamma   90.00
#
_symmetry.space_group_name_H-M   'P 1'
#
loop_
_entity.id
_entity.type
_entity.pdbx_description
1 polymer ?
#
loop_
_entity_poly.entity_id
_entity_poly.type
_entity_poly.pdbx_seq_one_letter_code
_entity_poly.pdbx_strand_id
1 'polypeptide(L)'
;LFDIRNKANEKGCKVVVCHVLRYTPFYSTIKKEIDGGKLGKIMSMQLNEHVWYGHFVNSYVRGKWRSEKECGSGLLLAKCCHDTDLMCWLNNVTTPKKVSSFGSKSLFCEKNAPEGATQYCYQCPHRKDCPFDAYKFELEKDFIPFYTWLGIGKPLDEITREEKIEFLKKDVYGQCVYKTDMDIVDRQCVSVEFANGSIGTLNMIGGASKAGRHIHIVCEFGEIVGYIEDNKYILRVFDKSELCYKDKTIDLN
;
A
#
# COMPACT_ATOMS: atom_id res chain seq x y z
N LEU A 1 -2.17 -8.44 -19.83
CA LEU A 1 -3.03 -9.41 -19.10
C LEU A 1 -3.84 -10.30 -20.05
N PHE A 2 -4.53 -9.73 -21.03
CA PHE A 2 -5.31 -10.50 -22.00
C PHE A 2 -4.45 -11.48 -22.80
N ASP A 3 -3.26 -11.07 -23.23
CA ASP A 3 -2.33 -11.92 -23.97
C ASP A 3 -1.83 -13.09 -23.13
N ILE A 4 -1.50 -12.83 -21.85
CA ILE A 4 -1.11 -13.88 -20.90
C ILE A 4 -2.25 -14.89 -20.73
N ARG A 5 -3.48 -14.42 -20.52
CA ARG A 5 -4.66 -15.28 -20.39
C ARG A 5 -4.88 -16.11 -21.66
N ASN A 6 -4.85 -15.48 -22.83
CA ASN A 6 -5.09 -16.15 -24.10
C ASN A 6 -4.01 -17.21 -24.35
N LYS A 7 -2.74 -16.88 -24.07
CA LYS A 7 -1.62 -17.82 -24.20
C LYS A 7 -1.70 -18.99 -23.22
N ALA A 8 -2.12 -18.72 -21.98
CA ALA A 8 -2.33 -19.76 -20.99
C ALA A 8 -3.45 -20.73 -21.43
N ASN A 9 -4.56 -20.20 -21.93
CA ASN A 9 -5.66 -21.02 -22.45
C ASN A 9 -5.23 -21.86 -23.65
N GLU A 10 -4.49 -21.27 -24.61
CA GLU A 10 -3.92 -21.98 -25.78
C GLU A 10 -3.02 -23.16 -25.36
N LYS A 11 -2.24 -23.00 -24.30
CA LYS A 11 -1.28 -24.00 -23.83
C LYS A 11 -1.81 -24.90 -22.71
N GLY A 12 -3.05 -24.75 -22.27
CA GLY A 12 -3.60 -25.49 -21.16
C GLY A 12 -2.95 -25.19 -19.81
N CYS A 13 -2.27 -24.03 -19.68
CA CYS A 13 -1.60 -23.60 -18.46
C CYS A 13 -2.57 -22.92 -17.50
N LYS A 14 -2.34 -23.10 -16.20
CA LYS A 14 -3.05 -22.35 -15.14
C LYS A 14 -2.27 -21.09 -14.78
N VAL A 15 -2.96 -19.96 -14.75
CA VAL A 15 -2.43 -18.67 -14.26
C VAL A 15 -3.23 -18.23 -13.06
N VAL A 16 -2.55 -17.91 -11.97
CA VAL A 16 -3.16 -17.43 -10.73
C VAL A 16 -2.57 -16.06 -10.38
N VAL A 17 -3.44 -15.06 -10.20
CA VAL A 17 -3.05 -13.77 -9.62
C VAL A 17 -3.22 -13.88 -8.11
N CYS A 18 -2.10 -13.85 -7.39
CA CYS A 18 -2.09 -14.08 -5.95
C CYS A 18 -2.32 -12.78 -5.18
N HIS A 19 -3.57 -12.41 -4.95
CA HIS A 19 -3.95 -11.33 -4.05
C HIS A 19 -3.92 -11.83 -2.59
N VAL A 20 -2.74 -11.85 -2.00
CA VAL A 20 -2.44 -12.54 -0.73
C VAL A 20 -3.28 -12.08 0.46
N LEU A 21 -3.76 -10.83 0.47
CA LEU A 21 -4.56 -10.30 1.57
C LEU A 21 -5.89 -11.04 1.77
N ARG A 22 -6.47 -11.60 0.71
CA ARG A 22 -7.68 -12.43 0.80
C ARG A 22 -7.51 -13.63 1.75
N TYR A 23 -6.28 -14.14 1.89
CA TYR A 23 -5.95 -15.33 2.67
C TYR A 23 -5.52 -15.02 4.11
N THR A 24 -5.43 -13.74 4.47
CA THR A 24 -5.17 -13.38 5.87
C THR A 24 -6.35 -13.75 6.76
N PRO A 25 -6.12 -14.15 8.01
CA PRO A 25 -7.21 -14.39 8.97
C PRO A 25 -8.16 -13.21 9.07
N PHE A 26 -7.63 -11.98 9.07
CA PHE A 26 -8.39 -10.75 9.17
C PHE A 26 -9.43 -10.62 8.04
N TYR A 27 -9.01 -10.57 6.78
CA TYR A 27 -9.93 -10.37 5.67
C TYR A 27 -10.79 -11.59 5.36
N SER A 28 -10.25 -12.80 5.55
CA SER A 28 -11.04 -14.03 5.33
C SER A 28 -12.18 -14.17 6.34
N THR A 29 -11.98 -13.72 7.58
CA THR A 29 -13.04 -13.72 8.60
C THR A 29 -14.08 -12.63 8.32
N ILE A 30 -13.64 -11.41 7.96
CA ILE A 30 -14.56 -10.34 7.51
C ILE A 30 -15.44 -10.83 6.34
N LYS A 31 -14.84 -11.51 5.35
CA LYS A 31 -15.59 -12.07 4.22
C LYS A 31 -16.65 -13.07 4.67
N LYS A 32 -16.34 -13.94 5.63
CA LYS A 32 -17.31 -14.89 6.19
C LYS A 32 -18.48 -14.20 6.89
N GLU A 33 -18.22 -13.10 7.63
CA GLU A 33 -19.29 -12.31 8.26
C GLU A 33 -20.24 -11.70 7.21
N ILE A 34 -19.69 -11.16 6.13
CA ILE A 34 -20.48 -10.60 5.02
C ILE A 34 -21.28 -11.70 4.34
N ASP A 35 -20.65 -12.81 3.97
CA ASP A 35 -21.30 -13.94 3.27
C ASP A 35 -22.34 -14.65 4.15
N GLY A 36 -22.22 -14.55 5.47
CA GLY A 36 -23.20 -15.05 6.43
C GLY A 36 -24.55 -14.35 6.38
N GLY A 37 -24.66 -13.22 5.68
CA GLY A 37 -25.90 -12.50 5.37
C GLY A 37 -26.57 -11.75 6.51
N LYS A 38 -26.09 -11.88 7.75
CA LYS A 38 -26.66 -11.18 8.93
C LYS A 38 -26.55 -9.66 8.85
N LEU A 39 -25.55 -9.16 8.14
CA LEU A 39 -25.30 -7.72 7.96
C LEU A 39 -26.18 -7.11 6.86
N GLY A 40 -26.82 -7.92 6.02
CA GLY A 40 -27.50 -7.43 4.82
C GLY A 40 -26.52 -7.04 3.71
N LYS A 41 -26.96 -6.20 2.79
CA LYS A 41 -26.14 -5.74 1.67
C LYS A 41 -25.15 -4.68 2.10
N ILE A 42 -23.97 -4.68 1.49
CA ILE A 42 -23.00 -3.58 1.65
C ILE A 42 -23.59 -2.31 1.02
N MET A 43 -23.56 -1.22 1.78
CA MET A 43 -23.93 0.12 1.33
C MET A 43 -22.68 0.95 1.02
N SER A 44 -21.68 0.88 1.88
CA SER A 44 -20.43 1.64 1.74
C SER A 44 -19.23 0.86 2.25
N MET A 45 -18.07 1.05 1.58
CA MET A 45 -16.77 0.57 2.03
C MET A 45 -15.77 1.73 2.03
N GLN A 46 -15.02 1.87 3.11
CA GLN A 46 -13.93 2.83 3.24
C GLN A 46 -12.64 2.07 3.57
N LEU A 47 -11.66 2.17 2.68
CA LEU A 47 -10.36 1.55 2.85
C LEU A 47 -9.29 2.65 2.91
N ASN A 48 -8.32 2.47 3.80
CA ASN A 48 -7.14 3.34 3.86
C ASN A 48 -5.88 2.47 3.83
N GLU A 49 -4.95 2.80 2.95
CA GLU A 49 -3.60 2.23 2.90
C GLU A 49 -2.59 3.28 3.35
N HIS A 50 -1.98 3.06 4.50
CA HIS A 50 -0.89 3.88 5.02
C HIS A 50 0.44 3.17 4.75
N VAL A 51 1.17 3.61 3.74
CA VAL A 51 2.50 3.08 3.46
C VAL A 51 3.50 3.77 4.38
N TRP A 52 4.06 3.01 5.31
CA TRP A 52 5.06 3.52 6.25
C TRP A 52 6.22 4.19 5.52
N TYR A 53 6.71 5.32 6.07
CA TYR A 53 7.71 6.16 5.42
C TYR A 53 8.98 5.38 5.01
N GLY A 54 9.42 4.42 5.83
CA GLY A 54 10.59 3.60 5.53
C GLY A 54 10.38 2.75 4.27
N HIS A 55 9.25 2.05 4.18
CA HIS A 55 8.90 1.27 3.01
C HIS A 55 8.66 2.18 1.79
N PHE A 56 7.99 3.31 1.98
CA PHE A 56 7.72 4.22 0.87
C PHE A 56 9.00 4.80 0.28
N VAL A 57 9.91 5.30 1.12
CA VAL A 57 11.20 5.86 0.67
C VAL A 57 12.04 4.81 -0.03
N ASN A 58 12.16 3.61 0.55
CA ASN A 58 13.01 2.57 -0.01
C ASN A 58 12.46 2.00 -1.33
N SER A 59 11.14 1.82 -1.46
CA SER A 59 10.56 1.15 -2.63
C SER A 59 10.04 2.11 -3.71
N TYR A 60 9.50 3.27 -3.32
CA TYR A 60 8.74 4.16 -4.20
C TYR A 60 9.38 5.52 -4.42
N VAL A 61 10.37 5.93 -3.60
CA VAL A 61 11.11 7.18 -3.79
C VAL A 61 12.49 6.91 -4.37
N ARG A 62 13.24 5.97 -3.78
CA ARG A 62 14.58 5.56 -4.21
C ARG A 62 14.59 4.24 -4.98
N GLY A 63 13.64 3.35 -4.70
CA GLY A 63 13.60 2.01 -5.25
C GLY A 63 13.00 1.94 -6.65
N LYS A 64 12.92 0.72 -7.14
CA LYS A 64 12.49 0.40 -8.51
C LYS A 64 11.08 0.85 -8.89
N TRP A 65 10.18 1.03 -7.90
CA TRP A 65 8.79 1.42 -8.13
C TRP A 65 8.58 2.94 -8.22
N ARG A 66 9.66 3.74 -8.26
CA ARG A 66 9.62 5.20 -8.30
C ARG A 66 9.17 5.77 -9.65
N SER A 67 9.32 5.00 -10.73
CA SER A 67 9.01 5.44 -12.08
C SER A 67 7.89 4.62 -12.71
N GLU A 68 6.80 5.28 -13.07
CA GLU A 68 5.69 4.67 -13.82
C GLU A 68 6.15 4.18 -15.17
N LYS A 69 7.03 4.94 -15.84
CA LYS A 69 7.60 4.58 -17.14
C LYS A 69 8.40 3.28 -17.09
N GLU A 70 9.26 3.10 -16.07
CA GLU A 70 10.11 1.92 -15.94
C GLU A 70 9.33 0.70 -15.45
N CYS A 71 8.41 0.89 -14.52
CA CYS A 71 7.64 -0.21 -13.91
C CYS A 71 6.34 -0.52 -14.65
N GLY A 72 5.93 0.32 -15.60
CA GLY A 72 4.70 0.15 -16.36
C GLY A 72 3.43 0.35 -15.53
N SER A 73 3.53 0.96 -14.34
CA SER A 73 2.40 1.19 -13.46
C SER A 73 2.64 2.31 -12.46
N GLY A 74 1.60 3.10 -12.18
CA GLY A 74 1.58 4.02 -11.05
C GLY A 74 1.33 3.32 -9.71
N LEU A 75 1.35 4.10 -8.64
CA LEU A 75 1.27 3.59 -7.26
C LEU A 75 -0.02 2.82 -6.96
N LEU A 76 -1.13 3.19 -7.58
CA LEU A 76 -2.40 2.49 -7.39
C LEU A 76 -2.31 1.01 -7.79
N LEU A 77 -1.65 0.70 -8.91
CA LEU A 77 -1.46 -0.69 -9.33
C LEU A 77 -0.30 -1.34 -8.56
N ALA A 78 0.82 -0.63 -8.37
CA ALA A 78 2.01 -1.19 -7.73
C ALA A 78 1.81 -1.53 -6.25
N LYS A 79 0.93 -0.81 -5.54
CA LYS A 79 0.67 -0.99 -4.10
C LYS A 79 -0.78 -1.33 -3.79
N CYS A 80 -1.72 -0.51 -4.25
CA CYS A 80 -3.13 -0.61 -3.89
C CYS A 80 -3.93 -1.61 -4.74
N CYS A 81 -3.27 -2.40 -5.59
CA CYS A 81 -3.92 -3.54 -6.25
C CYS A 81 -4.55 -4.51 -5.24
N HIS A 82 -3.96 -4.65 -4.06
CA HIS A 82 -4.51 -5.42 -2.96
C HIS A 82 -5.81 -4.81 -2.43
N ASP A 83 -5.85 -3.49 -2.27
CA ASP A 83 -6.97 -2.78 -1.67
C ASP A 83 -8.16 -2.70 -2.64
N THR A 84 -7.91 -2.44 -3.92
CA THR A 84 -8.92 -2.48 -4.97
C THR A 84 -9.46 -3.91 -5.19
N ASP A 85 -8.60 -4.90 -5.09
CA ASP A 85 -8.99 -6.31 -5.11
C ASP A 85 -9.90 -6.66 -3.93
N LEU A 86 -9.54 -6.28 -2.69
CA LEU A 86 -10.35 -6.49 -1.50
C LEU A 86 -11.72 -5.83 -1.65
N MET A 87 -11.78 -4.61 -2.17
CA MET A 87 -13.05 -3.91 -2.40
C MET A 87 -13.97 -4.70 -3.33
N CYS A 88 -13.44 -5.23 -4.44
CA CYS A 88 -14.20 -6.04 -5.38
C CYS A 88 -14.54 -7.44 -4.81
N TRP A 89 -13.63 -8.05 -4.07
CA TRP A 89 -13.83 -9.39 -3.52
C TRP A 89 -14.82 -9.40 -2.36
N LEU A 90 -14.78 -8.42 -1.46
CA LEU A 90 -15.73 -8.30 -0.36
C LEU A 90 -17.15 -8.03 -0.89
N ASN A 91 -17.29 -7.25 -1.96
CA ASN A 91 -18.55 -6.90 -2.60
C ASN A 91 -18.76 -7.67 -3.93
N ASN A 92 -18.49 -8.96 -3.94
CA ASN A 92 -18.47 -9.80 -5.15
C ASN A 92 -19.84 -10.10 -5.77
N VAL A 93 -20.91 -9.63 -5.16
CA VAL A 93 -22.31 -9.74 -5.69
C VAL A 93 -22.61 -8.67 -6.74
N THR A 94 -21.67 -7.77 -7.01
CA THR A 94 -21.81 -6.65 -7.95
C THR A 94 -20.47 -6.35 -8.63
N THR A 95 -20.48 -5.42 -9.58
CA THR A 95 -19.27 -5.00 -10.32
C THR A 95 -19.08 -3.48 -10.24
N PRO A 96 -17.84 -2.98 -10.28
CA PRO A 96 -17.58 -1.56 -10.43
C PRO A 96 -18.22 -1.00 -11.71
N LYS A 97 -18.88 0.16 -11.60
CA LYS A 97 -19.59 0.85 -12.70
C LYS A 97 -18.93 2.16 -13.07
N LYS A 98 -18.52 2.95 -12.07
CA LYS A 98 -17.80 4.20 -12.26
C LYS A 98 -16.66 4.31 -11.29
N VAL A 99 -15.58 4.93 -11.73
CA VAL A 99 -14.40 5.22 -10.91
C VAL A 99 -14.00 6.67 -11.11
N SER A 100 -13.70 7.35 -10.00
CA SER A 100 -13.07 8.67 -9.99
C SER A 100 -11.82 8.61 -9.11
N SER A 101 -10.74 9.25 -9.55
CA SER A 101 -9.50 9.26 -8.79
C SER A 101 -8.75 10.56 -8.99
N PHE A 102 -8.10 11.04 -7.93
CA PHE A 102 -7.11 12.11 -8.01
C PHE A 102 -5.97 11.81 -7.02
N GLY A 103 -4.79 12.27 -7.41
CA GLY A 103 -3.57 12.08 -6.61
C GLY A 103 -2.57 13.19 -6.89
N SER A 104 -1.57 13.26 -6.05
CA SER A 104 -0.49 14.24 -6.20
C SER A 104 0.83 13.73 -5.66
N LYS A 105 1.93 14.25 -6.22
CA LYS A 105 3.26 14.18 -5.62
C LYS A 105 3.50 15.49 -4.89
N SER A 106 3.39 15.50 -3.57
CA SER A 106 3.42 16.72 -2.79
C SER A 106 4.39 16.74 -1.62
N LEU A 107 4.82 15.57 -1.13
CA LEU A 107 5.84 15.45 -0.08
C LEU A 107 7.24 15.30 -0.70
N PHE A 108 7.44 14.28 -1.51
CA PHE A 108 8.74 13.94 -2.10
C PHE A 108 8.97 14.66 -3.42
N CYS A 109 9.11 15.98 -3.35
CA CYS A 109 9.30 16.86 -4.49
C CYS A 109 10.30 18.00 -4.16
N GLU A 110 10.98 18.51 -5.17
CA GLU A 110 12.10 19.43 -5.02
C GLU A 110 11.76 20.70 -4.25
N LYS A 111 10.53 21.22 -4.39
CA LYS A 111 10.08 22.42 -3.64
C LYS A 111 10.12 22.26 -2.11
N ASN A 112 10.16 21.02 -1.61
CA ASN A 112 10.23 20.71 -0.18
C ASN A 112 11.66 20.37 0.27
N ALA A 113 12.63 20.40 -0.64
CA ALA A 113 14.03 20.21 -0.26
C ALA A 113 14.48 21.36 0.62
N PRO A 114 15.20 21.11 1.73
CA PRO A 114 15.81 22.18 2.50
C PRO A 114 16.75 23.02 1.63
N GLU A 115 16.86 24.32 1.90
CA GLU A 115 17.78 25.20 1.19
C GLU A 115 19.22 24.67 1.29
N GLY A 116 19.95 24.62 0.16
CA GLY A 116 21.28 24.04 0.10
C GLY A 116 21.34 22.50 0.09
N ALA A 117 20.22 21.81 0.05
CA ALA A 117 20.21 20.35 -0.11
C ALA A 117 20.85 19.95 -1.45
N THR A 118 21.75 18.97 -1.40
CA THR A 118 22.46 18.45 -2.57
C THR A 118 21.71 17.28 -3.21
N GLN A 119 22.13 16.89 -4.43
CA GLN A 119 21.56 15.73 -5.14
C GLN A 119 21.77 14.43 -4.36
N TYR A 120 22.91 14.25 -3.72
CA TYR A 120 23.25 13.06 -2.94
C TYR A 120 23.45 13.40 -1.47
N CYS A 121 22.99 12.49 -0.59
CA CYS A 121 23.07 12.69 0.86
C CYS A 121 24.51 12.84 1.38
N TYR A 122 25.51 12.19 0.75
CA TYR A 122 26.88 12.23 1.26
C TYR A 122 27.50 13.64 1.30
N GLN A 123 27.01 14.57 0.48
CA GLN A 123 27.46 15.96 0.44
C GLN A 123 26.49 16.93 1.12
N CYS A 124 25.34 16.45 1.58
CA CYS A 124 24.27 17.31 2.06
C CYS A 124 24.57 17.89 3.44
N PRO A 125 24.48 19.21 3.65
CA PRO A 125 24.71 19.83 4.95
C PRO A 125 23.66 19.45 6.00
N HIS A 126 22.48 18.99 5.55
CA HIS A 126 21.35 18.65 6.43
C HIS A 126 21.35 17.21 6.95
N ARG A 127 22.36 16.40 6.65
CA ARG A 127 22.41 14.97 7.03
C ARG A 127 22.11 14.71 8.49
N LYS A 128 22.60 15.57 9.38
CA LYS A 128 22.46 15.37 10.83
C LYS A 128 20.99 15.34 11.26
N ASP A 129 20.18 16.23 10.70
CA ASP A 129 18.79 16.46 11.15
C ASP A 129 17.75 15.92 10.15
N CYS A 130 18.17 15.44 8.98
CA CYS A 130 17.28 14.91 7.97
C CYS A 130 16.76 13.52 8.37
N PRO A 131 15.43 13.32 8.45
CA PRO A 131 14.84 12.01 8.77
C PRO A 131 15.04 10.99 7.64
N PHE A 132 15.39 11.45 6.45
CA PHE A 132 15.59 10.63 5.25
C PHE A 132 17.05 10.54 4.82
N ASP A 133 18.02 10.92 5.69
CA ASP A 133 19.44 10.77 5.37
C ASP A 133 19.75 9.32 4.95
N ALA A 134 20.28 9.14 3.74
CA ALA A 134 20.49 7.82 3.17
C ALA A 134 21.43 6.95 4.01
N TYR A 135 22.41 7.54 4.67
CA TYR A 135 23.37 6.80 5.48
C TYR A 135 22.75 6.31 6.79
N LYS A 136 21.97 7.15 7.47
CA LYS A 136 21.20 6.69 8.63
C LYS A 136 20.14 5.66 8.24
N PHE A 137 19.48 5.92 7.12
CA PHE A 137 18.35 5.13 6.67
C PHE A 137 18.77 3.76 6.14
N GLU A 138 19.78 3.71 5.27
CA GLU A 138 20.17 2.49 4.58
C GLU A 138 21.32 1.74 5.31
N LEU A 139 22.28 2.48 5.96
CA LEU A 139 23.41 1.81 6.63
C LEU A 139 23.16 1.49 8.10
N GLU A 140 22.47 2.40 8.84
CA GLU A 140 22.33 2.23 10.29
C GLU A 140 21.02 1.50 10.63
N LYS A 141 19.93 1.81 9.93
CA LYS A 141 18.63 1.17 10.15
C LYS A 141 18.42 -0.04 9.25
N ASP A 142 18.96 0.00 8.04
CA ASP A 142 18.95 -1.09 7.04
C ASP A 142 17.57 -1.80 6.94
N PHE A 143 16.52 -1.00 6.80
CA PHE A 143 15.13 -1.47 6.92
C PHE A 143 14.77 -2.56 5.91
N ILE A 144 15.28 -2.47 4.67
CA ILE A 144 14.94 -3.40 3.58
C ILE A 144 16.21 -3.71 2.76
N PRO A 145 17.20 -4.38 3.37
CA PRO A 145 18.56 -4.53 2.82
C PRO A 145 18.59 -5.21 1.45
N PHE A 146 17.72 -6.20 1.24
CA PHE A 146 17.70 -6.95 -0.01
C PHE A 146 17.24 -6.12 -1.22
N TYR A 147 16.50 -5.02 -1.02
CA TYR A 147 16.19 -4.10 -2.10
C TYR A 147 17.35 -3.13 -2.34
N THR A 148 17.85 -2.52 -1.26
CA THR A 148 18.87 -1.48 -1.34
C THR A 148 20.17 -2.00 -1.95
N TRP A 149 20.67 -3.15 -1.46
CA TRP A 149 22.00 -3.64 -1.80
C TRP A 149 22.04 -4.58 -3.01
N LEU A 150 20.91 -4.93 -3.59
CA LEU A 150 20.84 -5.81 -4.76
C LEU A 150 21.70 -5.31 -5.92
N GLY A 151 21.80 -4.00 -6.11
CA GLY A 151 22.59 -3.36 -7.16
C GLY A 151 24.11 -3.54 -7.02
N ILE A 152 24.60 -3.98 -5.86
CA ILE A 152 26.03 -4.29 -5.65
C ILE A 152 26.40 -5.62 -6.33
N GLY A 153 25.43 -6.54 -6.48
CA GLY A 153 25.65 -7.80 -7.20
C GLY A 153 26.41 -8.86 -6.40
N LYS A 154 26.40 -8.79 -5.08
CA LYS A 154 26.99 -9.75 -4.13
C LYS A 154 25.95 -10.30 -3.16
N PRO A 155 26.18 -11.48 -2.55
CA PRO A 155 25.42 -11.91 -1.37
C PRO A 155 25.44 -10.86 -0.27
N LEU A 156 24.32 -10.66 0.44
CA LEU A 156 24.19 -9.59 1.44
C LEU A 156 25.22 -9.67 2.58
N ASP A 157 25.57 -10.88 2.99
CA ASP A 157 26.54 -11.18 4.04
C ASP A 157 28.01 -10.97 3.63
N GLU A 158 28.27 -10.86 2.32
CA GLU A 158 29.59 -10.57 1.77
C GLU A 158 29.83 -9.07 1.47
N ILE A 159 28.80 -8.23 1.59
CA ILE A 159 28.90 -6.79 1.27
C ILE A 159 29.48 -6.04 2.47
N THR A 160 30.66 -5.46 2.28
CA THR A 160 31.30 -4.66 3.34
C THR A 160 30.62 -3.30 3.53
N ARG A 161 30.86 -2.68 4.70
CA ARG A 161 30.33 -1.34 4.98
C ARG A 161 30.89 -0.29 4.01
N GLU A 162 32.15 -0.43 3.64
CA GLU A 162 32.84 0.45 2.70
C GLU A 162 32.20 0.37 1.30
N GLU A 163 31.88 -0.83 0.84
CA GLU A 163 31.18 -1.04 -0.43
C GLU A 163 29.77 -0.43 -0.42
N LYS A 164 29.02 -0.57 0.68
CA LYS A 164 27.72 0.09 0.86
C LYS A 164 27.85 1.62 0.80
N ILE A 165 28.87 2.21 1.43
CA ILE A 165 29.15 3.65 1.40
C ILE A 165 29.44 4.11 -0.03
N GLU A 166 30.34 3.43 -0.75
CA GLU A 166 30.69 3.78 -2.13
C GLU A 166 29.51 3.60 -3.08
N PHE A 167 28.66 2.62 -2.86
CA PHE A 167 27.42 2.44 -3.61
C PHE A 167 26.48 3.63 -3.43
N LEU A 168 26.22 4.08 -2.19
CA LEU A 168 25.34 5.23 -1.92
C LEU A 168 25.84 6.56 -2.49
N LYS A 169 27.11 6.69 -2.82
CA LYS A 169 27.64 7.93 -3.45
C LYS A 169 27.16 8.12 -4.90
N LYS A 170 26.75 7.06 -5.56
CA LYS A 170 26.43 7.05 -7.00
C LYS A 170 25.07 6.46 -7.35
N ASP A 171 24.49 5.67 -6.47
CA ASP A 171 23.22 5.02 -6.70
C ASP A 171 22.03 5.85 -6.23
N VAL A 172 20.84 5.60 -6.79
CA VAL A 172 19.60 6.31 -6.43
C VAL A 172 19.28 6.17 -4.95
N TYR A 173 19.65 5.08 -4.30
CA TYR A 173 19.48 4.89 -2.86
C TYR A 173 20.24 5.91 -2.01
N GLY A 174 21.28 6.53 -2.52
CA GLY A 174 22.01 7.62 -1.88
C GLY A 174 21.48 9.02 -2.18
N GLN A 175 20.50 9.17 -3.08
CA GLN A 175 19.95 10.46 -3.47
C GLN A 175 19.07 11.09 -2.39
N CYS A 176 18.97 12.41 -2.43
CA CYS A 176 18.00 13.16 -1.66
C CYS A 176 16.58 12.78 -2.06
N VAL A 177 15.72 12.42 -1.10
CA VAL A 177 14.33 12.00 -1.38
C VAL A 177 13.50 13.06 -2.10
N TYR A 178 13.88 14.32 -1.99
CA TYR A 178 13.21 15.44 -2.65
C TYR A 178 13.71 15.68 -4.08
N LYS A 179 14.82 15.05 -4.48
CA LYS A 179 15.51 15.28 -5.76
C LYS A 179 15.67 14.00 -6.61
N THR A 180 14.97 12.93 -6.25
CA THR A 180 14.90 11.74 -7.11
C THR A 180 14.06 12.01 -8.36
N ASP A 181 14.22 11.19 -9.37
CA ASP A 181 13.42 11.18 -10.59
C ASP A 181 12.03 10.51 -10.42
N MET A 182 11.56 10.36 -9.17
CA MET A 182 10.23 9.81 -8.88
C MET A 182 9.14 10.59 -9.63
N ASP A 183 8.35 9.88 -10.44
CA ASP A 183 7.25 10.44 -11.25
C ASP A 183 5.85 9.99 -10.78
N ILE A 184 5.78 9.08 -9.80
CA ILE A 184 4.52 8.61 -9.22
C ILE A 184 3.99 9.55 -8.12
N VAL A 185 2.70 9.40 -7.79
CA VAL A 185 2.05 10.14 -6.70
C VAL A 185 2.50 9.63 -5.32
N ASP A 186 2.51 10.48 -4.30
CA ASP A 186 2.75 10.08 -2.90
C ASP A 186 1.45 10.02 -2.07
N ARG A 187 0.33 10.47 -2.63
CA ARG A 187 -1.02 10.32 -2.08
C ARG A 187 -2.05 10.22 -3.18
N GLN A 188 -3.08 9.42 -2.96
CA GLN A 188 -4.14 9.20 -3.93
C GLN A 188 -5.45 8.84 -3.24
N CYS A 189 -6.55 9.39 -3.75
CA CYS A 189 -7.91 9.03 -3.38
C CYS A 189 -8.60 8.39 -4.58
N VAL A 190 -9.39 7.35 -4.33
CA VAL A 190 -10.20 6.66 -5.33
C VAL A 190 -11.61 6.51 -4.81
N SER A 191 -12.60 6.81 -5.63
CA SER A 191 -14.02 6.56 -5.36
C SER A 191 -14.60 5.63 -6.42
N VAL A 192 -15.37 4.65 -6.01
CA VAL A 192 -15.98 3.62 -6.87
C VAL A 192 -17.48 3.58 -6.63
N GLU A 193 -18.28 3.70 -7.70
CA GLU A 193 -19.70 3.37 -7.70
C GLU A 193 -19.88 1.96 -8.26
N PHE A 194 -20.56 1.09 -7.53
CA PHE A 194 -20.91 -0.25 -7.98
C PHE A 194 -22.28 -0.30 -8.66
N ALA A 195 -22.52 -1.33 -9.48
CA ALA A 195 -23.75 -1.47 -10.23
C ALA A 195 -25.02 -1.62 -9.36
N ASN A 196 -24.87 -2.10 -8.12
CA ASN A 196 -25.95 -2.20 -7.14
C ASN A 196 -26.20 -0.91 -6.33
N GLY A 197 -25.47 0.17 -6.63
CA GLY A 197 -25.59 1.45 -5.94
C GLY A 197 -24.70 1.60 -4.70
N SER A 198 -24.02 0.56 -4.25
CA SER A 198 -23.03 0.71 -3.17
C SER A 198 -21.82 1.52 -3.62
N ILE A 199 -21.14 2.13 -2.67
CA ILE A 199 -19.97 2.98 -2.93
C ILE A 199 -18.73 2.46 -2.18
N GLY A 200 -17.57 2.63 -2.79
CA GLY A 200 -16.28 2.35 -2.17
C GLY A 200 -15.34 3.54 -2.26
N THR A 201 -14.57 3.76 -1.22
CA THR A 201 -13.49 4.75 -1.22
C THR A 201 -12.19 4.12 -0.77
N LEU A 202 -11.09 4.55 -1.36
CA LEU A 202 -9.74 4.17 -0.97
C LEU A 202 -8.88 5.42 -0.87
N ASN A 203 -8.24 5.63 0.29
CA ASN A 203 -7.20 6.63 0.47
C ASN A 203 -5.85 5.94 0.64
N MET A 204 -4.88 6.32 -0.18
CA MET A 204 -3.51 5.87 -0.10
C MET A 204 -2.61 7.03 0.29
N ILE A 205 -1.78 6.84 1.31
CA ILE A 205 -0.80 7.82 1.78
C ILE A 205 0.57 7.17 1.83
N GLY A 206 1.50 7.68 1.02
CA GLY A 206 2.91 7.36 1.10
C GLY A 206 3.63 8.23 2.13
N GLY A 207 4.52 7.64 2.91
CA GLY A 207 5.28 8.36 3.93
C GLY A 207 4.58 8.49 5.28
N ALA A 208 3.59 7.66 5.56
CA ALA A 208 2.92 7.61 6.86
C ALA A 208 3.88 7.22 8.00
N SER A 209 3.63 7.68 9.21
CA SER A 209 4.45 7.38 10.39
C SER A 209 4.38 5.91 10.81
N LYS A 210 3.25 5.25 10.57
CA LYS A 210 2.99 3.83 10.85
C LYS A 210 2.36 3.19 9.62
N ALA A 211 2.75 1.97 9.30
CA ALA A 211 2.07 1.17 8.28
C ALA A 211 0.68 0.79 8.76
N GLY A 212 -0.24 0.60 7.83
CA GLY A 212 -1.50 -0.02 8.18
C GLY A 212 -2.61 0.14 7.18
N ARG A 213 -3.57 -0.81 7.28
CA ARG A 213 -4.81 -0.80 6.52
C ARG A 213 -6.00 -0.73 7.44
N HIS A 214 -6.77 0.34 7.30
CA HIS A 214 -8.07 0.48 7.93
C HIS A 214 -9.16 0.02 6.97
N ILE A 215 -10.19 -0.62 7.52
CA ILE A 215 -11.40 -0.95 6.80
C ILE A 215 -12.62 -0.55 7.63
N HIS A 216 -13.58 0.10 6.98
CA HIS A 216 -14.91 0.35 7.51
C HIS A 216 -15.94 -0.04 6.45
N ILE A 217 -16.78 -1.02 6.77
CA ILE A 217 -17.84 -1.51 5.89
C ILE A 217 -19.17 -1.24 6.58
N VAL A 218 -20.03 -0.48 5.92
CA VAL A 218 -21.39 -0.19 6.39
C VAL A 218 -22.36 -1.02 5.56
N CYS A 219 -23.18 -1.79 6.24
CA CYS A 219 -24.21 -2.66 5.66
C CYS A 219 -25.61 -2.25 6.13
N GLU A 220 -26.66 -2.84 5.54
CA GLU A 220 -28.07 -2.55 5.90
C GLU A 220 -28.36 -2.78 7.38
N PHE A 221 -27.76 -3.81 8.00
CA PHE A 221 -28.06 -4.24 9.38
C PHE A 221 -26.81 -4.36 10.26
N GLY A 222 -25.72 -3.69 9.92
CA GLY A 222 -24.52 -3.71 10.73
C GLY A 222 -23.31 -3.06 10.07
N GLU A 223 -22.20 -3.12 10.79
CA GLU A 223 -20.93 -2.52 10.36
C GLU A 223 -19.75 -3.39 10.77
N ILE A 224 -18.67 -3.28 10.01
CA ILE A 224 -17.36 -3.83 10.36
C ILE A 224 -16.35 -2.71 10.35
N VAL A 225 -15.64 -2.52 11.46
CA VAL A 225 -14.58 -1.52 11.60
C VAL A 225 -13.32 -2.19 12.12
N GLY A 226 -12.22 -2.12 11.40
CA GLY A 226 -11.00 -2.80 11.82
C GLY A 226 -9.72 -2.22 11.25
N TYR A 227 -8.62 -2.71 11.80
CA TYR A 227 -7.27 -2.37 11.45
C TYR A 227 -6.42 -3.65 11.42
N ILE A 228 -5.92 -4.02 10.25
CA ILE A 228 -5.30 -5.34 10.06
C ILE A 228 -4.08 -5.55 10.96
N GLU A 229 -3.30 -4.50 11.23
CA GLU A 229 -2.09 -4.58 12.05
C GLU A 229 -2.38 -4.86 13.53
N ASP A 230 -3.60 -4.59 13.98
CA ASP A 230 -4.05 -4.94 15.33
C ASP A 230 -4.66 -6.35 15.35
N ASN A 231 -4.84 -6.97 14.18
CA ASN A 231 -5.47 -8.27 13.97
C ASN A 231 -6.86 -8.39 14.66
N LYS A 232 -7.58 -7.26 14.73
CA LYS A 232 -8.87 -7.10 15.40
C LYS A 232 -9.82 -6.26 14.59
N TYR A 233 -11.11 -6.56 14.72
CA TYR A 233 -12.17 -5.70 14.23
C TYR A 233 -13.39 -5.71 15.15
N ILE A 234 -14.19 -4.64 15.07
CA ILE A 234 -15.49 -4.55 15.70
C ILE A 234 -16.53 -5.00 14.67
N LEU A 235 -17.33 -5.97 15.05
CA LEU A 235 -18.52 -6.39 14.34
C LEU A 235 -19.74 -5.83 15.08
N ARG A 236 -20.46 -4.91 14.45
CA ARG A 236 -21.71 -4.33 14.95
C ARG A 236 -22.88 -4.94 14.19
N VAL A 237 -23.83 -5.53 14.90
CA VAL A 237 -25.00 -6.19 14.30
C VAL A 237 -26.27 -5.70 14.94
N PHE A 238 -27.31 -5.47 14.12
CA PHE A 238 -28.62 -5.07 14.62
C PHE A 238 -29.33 -6.24 15.30
N ASP A 239 -29.68 -6.05 16.55
CA ASP A 239 -30.50 -7.00 17.32
C ASP A 239 -31.99 -6.65 17.17
N LYS A 240 -32.72 -7.48 16.44
CA LYS A 240 -34.16 -7.26 16.17
C LYS A 240 -35.03 -7.36 17.41
N SER A 241 -34.60 -8.08 18.44
CA SER A 241 -35.38 -8.27 19.67
C SER A 241 -35.30 -7.06 20.60
N GLU A 242 -34.15 -6.40 20.60
CA GLU A 242 -33.89 -5.24 21.45
C GLU A 242 -33.94 -3.90 20.68
N LEU A 243 -34.12 -3.95 19.35
CA LEU A 243 -34.15 -2.80 18.45
C LEU A 243 -32.92 -1.89 18.60
N CYS A 244 -31.76 -2.48 18.79
CA CYS A 244 -30.49 -1.77 18.96
C CYS A 244 -29.34 -2.47 18.25
N TYR A 245 -28.22 -1.79 18.10
CA TYR A 245 -26.99 -2.38 17.62
C TYR A 245 -26.15 -2.92 18.78
N LYS A 246 -25.56 -4.10 18.61
CA LYS A 246 -24.63 -4.72 19.56
C LYS A 246 -23.25 -4.88 18.94
N ASP A 247 -22.24 -4.47 19.67
CA ASP A 247 -20.85 -4.57 19.28
C ASP A 247 -20.23 -5.86 19.82
N LYS A 248 -19.47 -6.53 18.95
CA LYS A 248 -18.64 -7.67 19.30
C LYS A 248 -17.22 -7.41 18.78
N THR A 249 -16.24 -7.40 19.65
CA THR A 249 -14.82 -7.40 19.23
C THR A 249 -14.44 -8.81 18.80
N ILE A 250 -13.93 -8.92 17.57
CA ILE A 250 -13.31 -10.14 17.04
C ILE A 250 -11.81 -9.96 17.14
N ASP A 251 -11.18 -10.77 17.97
CA ASP A 251 -9.73 -10.81 18.18
C ASP A 251 -9.18 -12.08 17.51
N LEU A 252 -8.22 -11.90 16.61
CA LEU A 252 -7.63 -12.98 15.79
C LEU A 252 -6.17 -13.28 16.18
N ASN A 253 -5.70 -12.72 17.31
CA ASN A 253 -4.37 -13.01 17.86
C ASN A 253 -4.33 -14.37 18.55
#